data_caff871d6ccf191de70a18e72488b858
#
_entry.id   caff871d6ccf191de70a18e72488b858
#
_cell.length_a   1.000
_cell.length_b   1.000
_cell.length_c   1.000
_cell.angle_alpha   90.00
_cell.angle_beta   90.00
_cell.angle_gamma   90.00
#
_symmetry.space_group_name_H-M   'P 1'
#
loop_
_entity.id
_entity.type
_entity.pdbx_description
1 polymer ?
#
loop_
_entity_poly.entity_id
_entity_poly.type
_entity_poly.pdbx_seq_one_letter_code
_entity_poly.pdbx_strand_id
1 'polypeptide(L)'
;MVKQTQLSPKICMTASGFLVHNGKVLLIKHKKLGYWLAPGGHVEEGELPHQAAEREVWEETGLKVKAVSAGTLLQSSSQTSYHPLPFAINLHWISKENYQARLKSNNPTKPHPNKLWPKGCEQHVVLVHLVQSTGSLDFKQNLEETDGIGWFGLKELEELETIQEIREEAKLALEYGKNE
;
A
#
# COMPACT_ATOMS: atom_id res chain seq x y z
N MET A 1 -19.79 28.82 -25.09
CA MET A 1 -18.62 28.42 -24.28
C MET A 1 -18.70 26.92 -24.06
N VAL A 2 -17.87 26.14 -24.74
CA VAL A 2 -17.77 24.70 -24.50
C VAL A 2 -17.14 24.54 -23.13
N LYS A 3 -17.85 23.94 -22.14
CA LYS A 3 -17.26 23.54 -20.87
C LYS A 3 -16.13 22.57 -21.19
N GLN A 4 -14.89 23.02 -21.02
CA GLN A 4 -13.73 22.14 -21.09
C GLN A 4 -13.94 21.10 -19.98
N THR A 5 -14.29 19.88 -20.38
CA THR A 5 -14.43 18.75 -19.44
C THR A 5 -13.02 18.50 -18.89
N GLN A 6 -12.77 18.93 -17.66
CA GLN A 6 -11.49 18.72 -17.02
C GLN A 6 -11.28 17.20 -16.89
N LEU A 7 -10.25 16.68 -17.54
CA LEU A 7 -9.94 15.24 -17.47
C LEU A 7 -9.62 14.84 -16.03
N SER A 8 -10.22 13.75 -15.58
CA SER A 8 -9.97 13.19 -14.25
C SER A 8 -8.52 12.76 -14.09
N PRO A 9 -7.97 12.79 -12.85
CA PRO A 9 -6.66 12.23 -12.56
C PRO A 9 -6.56 10.76 -12.96
N LYS A 10 -5.36 10.33 -13.37
CA LYS A 10 -5.06 8.93 -13.60
C LYS A 10 -4.77 8.23 -12.28
N ILE A 11 -5.56 7.20 -12.00
CA ILE A 11 -5.48 6.42 -10.76
C ILE A 11 -4.71 5.14 -11.06
N CYS A 12 -3.66 4.87 -10.31
CA CYS A 12 -2.99 3.58 -10.27
C CYS A 12 -3.47 2.80 -9.04
N MET A 13 -3.70 1.50 -9.23
CA MET A 13 -4.05 0.60 -8.13
C MET A 13 -2.79 0.15 -7.42
N THR A 14 -2.79 0.25 -6.09
CA THR A 14 -1.70 -0.20 -5.22
C THR A 14 -2.28 -1.00 -4.06
N ALA A 15 -1.45 -1.78 -3.40
CA ALA A 15 -1.82 -2.52 -2.19
C ALA A 15 -0.70 -2.45 -1.17
N SER A 16 -1.04 -2.50 0.11
CA SER A 16 -0.10 -2.55 1.22
C SER A 16 -0.50 -3.62 2.24
N GLY A 17 0.50 -4.19 2.95
CA GLY A 17 0.30 -5.23 3.94
C GLY A 17 0.77 -4.80 5.33
N PHE A 18 -0.17 -4.70 6.28
CA PHE A 18 0.15 -4.50 7.70
C PHE A 18 0.32 -5.86 8.39
N LEU A 19 1.55 -6.18 8.79
CA LEU A 19 1.85 -7.34 9.62
C LEU A 19 1.86 -6.92 11.09
N VAL A 20 0.99 -7.55 11.89
CA VAL A 20 0.92 -7.33 13.34
C VAL A 20 1.55 -8.53 14.06
N HIS A 21 2.40 -8.26 15.04
CA HIS A 21 2.95 -9.29 15.92
C HIS A 21 3.26 -8.72 17.30
N ASN A 22 2.82 -9.41 18.36
CA ASN A 22 3.02 -9.00 19.75
C ASN A 22 2.65 -7.54 20.05
N GLY A 23 1.52 -7.06 19.49
CA GLY A 23 1.03 -5.69 19.69
C GLY A 23 1.86 -4.61 18.99
N LYS A 24 2.62 -4.98 17.96
CA LYS A 24 3.40 -4.08 17.12
C LYS A 24 3.10 -4.33 15.66
N VAL A 25 3.19 -3.27 14.82
CA VAL A 25 3.14 -3.35 13.37
C VAL A 25 4.54 -3.30 12.78
N LEU A 26 4.79 -4.04 11.70
CA LEU A 26 6.00 -3.92 10.90
C LEU A 26 5.84 -2.77 9.92
N LEU A 27 6.79 -1.84 9.92
CA LEU A 27 6.87 -0.75 8.93
C LEU A 27 8.26 -0.71 8.32
N ILE A 28 8.34 -0.15 7.12
CA ILE A 28 9.60 0.18 6.43
C ILE A 28 9.75 1.69 6.30
N LYS A 29 10.98 2.20 6.29
CA LYS A 29 11.27 3.59 5.91
C LYS A 29 11.50 3.63 4.41
N HIS A 30 10.54 4.14 3.66
CA HIS A 30 10.59 4.14 2.20
C HIS A 30 11.62 5.16 1.68
N LYS A 31 12.59 4.70 0.92
CA LYS A 31 13.76 5.49 0.49
C LYS A 31 13.42 6.77 -0.29
N LYS A 32 12.44 6.70 -1.19
CA LYS A 32 12.02 7.87 -2.01
C LYS A 32 11.11 8.84 -1.27
N LEU A 33 10.32 8.34 -0.33
CA LEU A 33 9.33 9.15 0.41
C LEU A 33 9.91 9.71 1.70
N GLY A 34 10.91 9.04 2.29
CA GLY A 34 11.64 9.49 3.47
C GLY A 34 10.90 9.27 4.79
N TYR A 35 9.70 8.69 4.80
CA TYR A 35 8.92 8.40 6.00
C TYR A 35 8.56 6.92 6.11
N TRP A 36 8.10 6.51 7.30
CA TRP A 36 7.72 5.13 7.60
C TRP A 36 6.32 4.84 7.11
N LEU A 37 6.13 3.65 6.52
CA LEU A 37 4.83 3.16 6.04
C LEU A 37 4.81 1.63 6.00
N ALA A 38 3.63 1.04 5.79
CA ALA A 38 3.52 -0.39 5.55
C ALA A 38 4.18 -0.76 4.21
N PRO A 39 4.83 -1.94 4.11
CA PRO A 39 5.28 -2.46 2.83
C PRO A 39 4.15 -2.46 1.80
N GLY A 40 4.45 -2.05 0.56
CA GLY A 40 3.42 -1.96 -0.46
C GLY A 40 3.86 -1.33 -1.77
N GLY A 41 3.10 -1.62 -2.83
CA GLY A 41 3.39 -1.13 -4.16
C GLY A 41 2.24 -1.33 -5.14
N HIS A 42 2.56 -1.27 -6.43
CA HIS A 42 1.56 -1.41 -7.48
C HIS A 42 1.04 -2.83 -7.60
N VAL A 43 -0.28 -2.95 -7.81
CA VAL A 43 -0.87 -4.21 -8.26
C VAL A 43 -0.46 -4.43 -9.71
N GLU A 44 0.15 -5.56 -10.01
CA GLU A 44 0.62 -5.92 -11.34
C GLU A 44 -0.47 -6.54 -12.21
N GLU A 45 -0.24 -6.64 -13.52
CA GLU A 45 -1.20 -7.25 -14.44
C GLU A 45 -1.43 -8.72 -14.10
N GLY A 46 -2.70 -9.10 -13.94
CA GLY A 46 -3.08 -10.46 -13.54
C GLY A 46 -2.98 -10.77 -12.05
N GLU A 47 -2.57 -9.81 -11.24
CA GLU A 47 -2.44 -9.94 -9.78
C GLU A 47 -3.69 -9.39 -9.07
N LEU A 48 -4.10 -10.03 -7.99
CA LEU A 48 -5.12 -9.50 -7.10
C LEU A 48 -4.49 -8.61 -6.01
N PRO A 49 -5.20 -7.59 -5.47
CA PRO A 49 -4.61 -6.65 -4.52
C PRO A 49 -3.99 -7.30 -3.27
N HIS A 50 -4.61 -8.34 -2.72
CA HIS A 50 -4.04 -9.06 -1.57
C HIS A 50 -2.75 -9.81 -1.93
N GLN A 51 -2.62 -10.32 -3.17
CA GLN A 51 -1.41 -10.96 -3.66
C GLN A 51 -0.28 -9.93 -3.83
N ALA A 52 -0.60 -8.72 -4.35
CA ALA A 52 0.34 -7.62 -4.40
C ALA A 52 0.86 -7.25 -3.00
N ALA A 53 -0.03 -7.13 -2.01
CA ALA A 53 0.37 -6.87 -0.62
C ALA A 53 1.30 -7.97 -0.07
N GLU A 54 1.01 -9.27 -0.35
CA GLU A 54 1.86 -10.38 0.06
C GLU A 54 3.25 -10.33 -0.62
N ARG A 55 3.29 -10.03 -1.93
CA ARG A 55 4.52 -9.92 -2.73
C ARG A 55 5.39 -8.76 -2.23
N GLU A 56 4.80 -7.56 -2.06
CA GLU A 56 5.53 -6.37 -1.62
C GLU A 56 6.11 -6.55 -0.21
N VAL A 57 5.35 -7.15 0.72
CA VAL A 57 5.88 -7.50 2.05
C VAL A 57 7.10 -8.40 1.91
N TRP A 58 7.05 -9.42 1.03
CA TRP A 58 8.19 -10.30 0.81
C TRP A 58 9.38 -9.59 0.15
N GLU A 59 9.14 -8.76 -0.88
CA GLU A 59 10.20 -8.05 -1.62
C GLU A 59 10.94 -7.05 -0.74
N GLU A 60 10.21 -6.30 0.09
CA GLU A 60 10.79 -5.25 0.93
C GLU A 60 11.36 -5.76 2.27
N THR A 61 10.85 -6.90 2.78
CA THR A 61 11.17 -7.38 4.13
C THR A 61 11.72 -8.80 4.18
N GLY A 62 11.59 -9.59 3.12
CA GLY A 62 11.93 -11.02 3.09
C GLY A 62 10.94 -11.94 3.84
N LEU A 63 9.90 -11.38 4.46
CA LEU A 63 8.92 -12.14 5.23
C LEU A 63 7.88 -12.80 4.34
N LYS A 64 7.62 -14.07 4.57
CA LYS A 64 6.51 -14.78 3.92
C LYS A 64 5.23 -14.56 4.70
N VAL A 65 4.24 -13.99 4.04
CA VAL A 65 2.96 -13.66 4.64
C VAL A 65 1.79 -14.13 3.78
N LYS A 66 0.60 -14.18 4.39
CA LYS A 66 -0.68 -14.35 3.74
C LYS A 66 -1.64 -13.26 4.20
N ALA A 67 -2.37 -12.68 3.26
CA ALA A 67 -3.42 -11.75 3.59
C ALA A 67 -4.57 -12.46 4.29
N VAL A 68 -5.12 -11.79 5.30
CA VAL A 68 -6.27 -12.25 6.07
C VAL A 68 -7.36 -11.18 6.05
N SER A 69 -8.61 -11.60 6.24
CA SER A 69 -9.73 -10.66 6.36
C SER A 69 -9.94 -10.30 7.82
N ALA A 70 -10.19 -9.03 8.09
CA ALA A 70 -10.67 -8.57 9.39
C ALA A 70 -12.12 -9.02 9.70
N GLY A 71 -12.79 -9.67 8.74
CA GLY A 71 -14.17 -10.15 8.85
C GLY A 71 -14.39 -11.49 8.14
N THR A 72 -15.61 -12.00 8.19
CA THR A 72 -15.99 -13.28 7.60
C THR A 72 -15.94 -13.22 6.07
N LEU A 73 -15.25 -14.18 5.45
CA LEU A 73 -15.29 -14.39 4.01
C LEU A 73 -16.50 -15.24 3.61
N LEU A 74 -17.04 -14.95 2.44
CA LEU A 74 -18.01 -15.84 1.79
C LEU A 74 -17.33 -17.13 1.34
N GLN A 75 -18.09 -18.20 1.28
CA GLN A 75 -17.58 -19.50 0.83
C GLN A 75 -17.41 -19.53 -0.68
N SER A 76 -16.23 -19.94 -1.13
CA SER A 76 -15.92 -20.10 -2.57
C SER A 76 -16.65 -21.30 -3.16
N SER A 77 -16.93 -21.25 -4.46
CA SER A 77 -17.52 -22.31 -5.25
C SER A 77 -16.57 -22.76 -6.37
N SER A 78 -16.98 -23.70 -7.20
CA SER A 78 -16.21 -24.11 -8.40
C SER A 78 -16.11 -23.01 -9.47
N GLN A 79 -16.97 -21.99 -9.42
CA GLN A 79 -17.03 -20.90 -10.41
C GLN A 79 -16.64 -19.54 -9.84
N THR A 80 -16.59 -19.39 -8.51
CA THR A 80 -16.35 -18.11 -7.86
C THR A 80 -15.43 -18.29 -6.66
N SER A 81 -14.33 -17.56 -6.63
CA SER A 81 -13.44 -17.49 -5.46
C SER A 81 -13.63 -16.16 -4.71
N TYR A 82 -13.67 -16.24 -3.38
CA TYR A 82 -13.63 -15.08 -2.50
C TYR A 82 -12.26 -14.96 -1.88
N HIS A 83 -11.78 -13.74 -1.79
CA HIS A 83 -10.42 -13.41 -1.38
C HIS A 83 -10.41 -12.50 -0.16
N PRO A 84 -9.30 -12.40 0.59
CA PRO A 84 -9.18 -11.52 1.73
C PRO A 84 -9.56 -10.07 1.38
N LEU A 85 -10.43 -9.48 2.20
CA LEU A 85 -10.85 -8.10 2.04
C LEU A 85 -9.80 -7.15 2.61
N PRO A 86 -9.56 -5.99 1.99
CA PRO A 86 -8.81 -4.93 2.62
C PRO A 86 -9.58 -4.40 3.84
N PHE A 87 -8.89 -4.00 4.89
CA PHE A 87 -9.53 -3.37 6.04
C PHE A 87 -9.71 -1.87 5.86
N ALA A 88 -8.98 -1.26 4.91
CA ALA A 88 -9.16 0.12 4.49
C ALA A 88 -8.91 0.27 2.98
N ILE A 89 -9.53 1.28 2.40
CA ILE A 89 -9.25 1.74 1.03
C ILE A 89 -9.10 3.25 1.10
N ASN A 90 -7.98 3.77 0.63
CA ASN A 90 -7.75 5.20 0.52
C ASN A 90 -7.47 5.63 -0.93
N LEU A 91 -7.66 6.90 -1.23
CA LEU A 91 -7.28 7.55 -2.48
C LEU A 91 -6.51 8.81 -2.15
N HIS A 92 -5.29 8.93 -2.65
CA HIS A 92 -4.47 10.10 -2.41
C HIS A 92 -3.68 10.55 -3.65
N TRP A 93 -3.22 11.80 -3.63
CA TRP A 93 -2.35 12.35 -4.65
C TRP A 93 -0.92 11.83 -4.47
N ILE A 94 -0.37 11.33 -5.59
CA ILE A 94 1.04 10.98 -5.70
C ILE A 94 1.80 12.09 -6.40
N SER A 95 1.27 12.60 -7.51
CA SER A 95 1.89 13.69 -8.26
C SER A 95 0.86 14.60 -8.91
N LYS A 96 0.63 15.74 -8.28
CA LYS A 96 -0.12 16.85 -8.89
C LYS A 96 0.64 17.43 -10.08
N GLU A 97 1.96 17.36 -10.07
CA GLU A 97 2.84 17.81 -11.15
C GLU A 97 2.62 16.97 -12.42
N ASN A 98 2.58 15.63 -12.31
CA ASN A 98 2.27 14.74 -13.44
C ASN A 98 0.89 15.08 -14.04
N TYR A 99 -0.12 15.28 -13.19
CA TYR A 99 -1.46 15.68 -13.62
C TYR A 99 -1.46 16.99 -14.39
N GLN A 100 -0.83 18.04 -13.84
CA GLN A 100 -0.74 19.36 -14.47
C GLN A 100 0.05 19.32 -15.80
N ALA A 101 1.16 18.58 -15.83
CA ALA A 101 1.96 18.40 -17.03
C ALA A 101 1.17 17.66 -18.12
N ARG A 102 0.43 16.61 -17.75
CA ARG A 102 -0.43 15.86 -18.67
C ARG A 102 -1.53 16.76 -19.27
N LEU A 103 -2.20 17.57 -18.47
CA LEU A 103 -3.24 18.49 -18.97
C LEU A 103 -2.71 19.52 -19.95
N LYS A 104 -1.44 19.92 -19.81
CA LYS A 104 -0.77 20.88 -20.70
C LYS A 104 -0.13 20.23 -21.93
N SER A 105 -0.04 18.90 -21.97
CA SER A 105 0.59 18.16 -23.06
C SER A 105 -0.28 18.14 -24.33
N ASN A 106 0.36 17.90 -25.49
CA ASN A 106 -0.33 17.72 -26.76
C ASN A 106 -1.20 16.44 -26.80
N ASN A 107 -1.00 15.52 -25.86
CA ASN A 107 -1.82 14.30 -25.74
C ASN A 107 -2.18 14.02 -24.28
N PRO A 108 -3.22 14.66 -23.74
CA PRO A 108 -3.61 14.54 -22.33
C PRO A 108 -4.24 13.18 -21.98
N THR A 109 -4.37 12.25 -22.93
CA THR A 109 -4.84 10.88 -22.67
C THR A 109 -3.71 9.96 -22.23
N LYS A 110 -2.45 10.28 -22.57
CA LYS A 110 -1.26 9.49 -22.16
C LYS A 110 -0.75 9.90 -20.80
N PRO A 111 -0.18 8.96 -19.99
CA PRO A 111 0.55 9.31 -18.79
C PRO A 111 1.68 10.30 -19.08
N HIS A 112 1.98 11.17 -18.14
CA HIS A 112 3.11 12.09 -18.21
C HIS A 112 4.06 11.80 -17.04
N PRO A 113 5.01 10.85 -17.22
CA PRO A 113 5.91 10.43 -16.14
C PRO A 113 6.92 11.52 -15.79
N ASN A 114 7.40 11.50 -14.56
CA ASN A 114 8.56 12.26 -14.12
C ASN A 114 9.62 11.33 -13.51
N LYS A 115 10.75 11.88 -13.07
CA LYS A 115 11.86 11.11 -12.50
C LYS A 115 11.45 10.33 -11.24
N LEU A 116 10.62 10.93 -10.39
CA LEU A 116 10.16 10.33 -9.13
C LEU A 116 9.08 9.27 -9.38
N TRP A 117 8.17 9.54 -10.33
CA TRP A 117 7.02 8.70 -10.66
C TRP A 117 7.05 8.27 -12.13
N PRO A 118 7.94 7.31 -12.49
CA PRO A 118 8.18 6.92 -13.89
C PRO A 118 6.99 6.22 -14.55
N LYS A 119 6.06 5.62 -13.78
CA LYS A 119 4.80 5.07 -14.31
C LYS A 119 3.78 6.16 -14.67
N GLY A 120 4.04 7.42 -14.29
CA GLY A 120 3.15 8.56 -14.59
C GLY A 120 1.85 8.56 -13.78
N CYS A 121 1.84 7.90 -12.63
CA CYS A 121 0.71 7.92 -11.71
C CYS A 121 0.46 9.35 -11.20
N GLU A 122 -0.79 9.72 -11.05
CA GLU A 122 -1.21 11.01 -10.51
C GLU A 122 -1.87 10.85 -9.14
N GLN A 123 -2.68 9.80 -9.00
CA GLN A 123 -3.24 9.35 -7.72
C GLN A 123 -3.02 7.85 -7.56
N HIS A 124 -2.93 7.40 -6.31
CA HIS A 124 -3.04 6.00 -5.94
C HIS A 124 -4.36 5.74 -5.23
N VAL A 125 -5.06 4.67 -5.63
CA VAL A 125 -6.01 3.97 -4.78
C VAL A 125 -5.25 2.83 -4.10
N VAL A 126 -5.21 2.84 -2.78
CA VAL A 126 -4.50 1.82 -1.98
C VAL A 126 -5.51 0.90 -1.33
N LEU A 127 -5.38 -0.40 -1.56
CA LEU A 127 -6.09 -1.44 -0.83
C LEU A 127 -5.20 -1.92 0.32
N VAL A 128 -5.59 -1.60 1.55
CA VAL A 128 -4.79 -1.84 2.75
C VAL A 128 -5.21 -3.17 3.38
N HIS A 129 -4.31 -4.15 3.37
CA HIS A 129 -4.57 -5.50 3.86
C HIS A 129 -3.90 -5.77 5.20
N LEU A 130 -4.59 -6.53 6.05
CA LEU A 130 -3.95 -7.21 7.17
C LEU A 130 -3.27 -8.47 6.63
N VAL A 131 -2.05 -8.75 7.08
CA VAL A 131 -1.31 -9.94 6.70
C VAL A 131 -0.78 -10.68 7.93
N GLN A 132 -0.69 -12.00 7.84
CA GLN A 132 -0.12 -12.88 8.87
C GLN A 132 1.15 -13.55 8.34
N SER A 133 2.16 -13.71 9.20
CA SER A 133 3.35 -14.48 8.85
C SER A 133 3.01 -15.97 8.69
N THR A 134 3.57 -16.59 7.65
CA THR A 134 3.51 -18.03 7.43
C THR A 134 4.81 -18.74 7.77
N GLY A 135 5.78 -18.05 8.38
CA GLY A 135 7.10 -18.58 8.71
C GLY A 135 7.82 -17.79 9.79
N SER A 136 9.17 -17.75 9.71
CA SER A 136 9.98 -16.92 10.60
C SER A 136 9.65 -15.43 10.46
N LEU A 137 9.83 -14.70 11.56
CA LEU A 137 9.74 -13.22 11.59
C LEU A 137 11.12 -12.55 11.45
N ASP A 138 12.15 -13.33 11.09
CA ASP A 138 13.46 -12.80 10.76
C ASP A 138 13.40 -12.08 9.42
N PHE A 139 13.34 -10.76 9.45
CA PHE A 139 13.26 -9.96 8.22
C PHE A 139 14.64 -9.69 7.62
N LYS A 140 14.68 -9.53 6.32
CA LYS A 140 15.85 -9.09 5.56
C LYS A 140 15.47 -7.83 4.79
N GLN A 141 15.99 -6.70 5.25
CA GLN A 141 15.73 -5.40 4.63
C GLN A 141 16.20 -5.36 3.17
N ASN A 142 15.33 -4.89 2.27
CA ASN A 142 15.72 -4.54 0.90
C ASN A 142 16.34 -3.12 0.88
N LEU A 143 17.67 -3.05 0.83
CA LEU A 143 18.41 -1.80 0.85
C LEU A 143 18.29 -0.97 -0.43
N GLU A 144 17.72 -1.49 -1.50
CA GLU A 144 17.46 -0.72 -2.72
C GLU A 144 16.23 0.18 -2.58
N GLU A 145 15.22 -0.26 -1.83
CA GLU A 145 13.92 0.40 -1.70
C GLU A 145 13.68 1.03 -0.34
N THR A 146 14.36 0.55 0.72
CA THR A 146 14.11 0.96 2.10
C THR A 146 15.37 1.46 2.79
N ASP A 147 15.23 2.47 3.67
CA ASP A 147 16.28 3.00 4.54
C ASP A 147 16.12 2.53 6.01
N GLY A 148 15.12 1.70 6.29
CA GLY A 148 14.87 1.13 7.62
C GLY A 148 13.73 0.14 7.60
N ILE A 149 13.71 -0.75 8.59
CA ILE A 149 12.64 -1.69 8.87
C ILE A 149 12.55 -1.88 10.38
N GLY A 150 11.35 -1.93 10.94
CA GLY A 150 11.17 -2.09 12.37
C GLY A 150 9.75 -2.38 12.81
N TRP A 151 9.63 -2.80 14.07
CA TRP A 151 8.37 -3.07 14.77
C TRP A 151 7.98 -1.90 15.66
N PHE A 152 6.76 -1.38 15.49
CA PHE A 152 6.27 -0.19 16.18
C PHE A 152 4.96 -0.48 16.90
N GLY A 153 4.92 -0.24 18.21
CA GLY A 153 3.72 -0.26 19.02
C GLY A 153 3.06 1.12 19.07
N LEU A 154 1.91 1.21 19.75
CA LEU A 154 1.11 2.44 19.80
C LEU A 154 1.90 3.68 20.26
N LYS A 155 2.80 3.54 21.24
CA LYS A 155 3.60 4.68 21.74
C LYS A 155 4.65 5.12 20.71
N GLU A 156 5.35 4.16 20.11
CA GLU A 156 6.36 4.46 19.09
C GLU A 156 5.73 5.10 17.84
N LEU A 157 4.49 4.72 17.48
CA LEU A 157 3.76 5.30 16.35
C LEU A 157 3.47 6.78 16.51
N GLU A 158 3.26 7.27 17.75
CA GLU A 158 2.99 8.71 17.98
C GLU A 158 4.21 9.59 17.68
N GLU A 159 5.40 9.09 17.90
CA GLU A 159 6.67 9.79 17.71
C GLU A 159 7.31 9.50 16.34
N LEU A 160 6.74 8.55 15.58
CA LEU A 160 7.32 8.08 14.34
C LEU A 160 7.24 9.15 13.24
N GLU A 161 8.33 9.29 12.45
CA GLU A 161 8.37 10.14 11.26
C GLU A 161 7.52 9.51 10.14
N THR A 162 6.22 9.75 10.20
CA THR A 162 5.23 9.28 9.22
C THR A 162 4.08 10.26 9.07
N ILE A 163 3.26 10.09 8.03
CA ILE A 163 2.06 10.88 7.81
C ILE A 163 0.90 10.37 8.67
N GLN A 164 -0.09 11.25 8.92
CA GLN A 164 -1.21 10.94 9.81
C GLN A 164 -2.02 9.72 9.34
N GLU A 165 -2.24 9.59 8.04
CA GLU A 165 -3.02 8.50 7.44
C GLU A 165 -2.39 7.13 7.75
N ILE A 166 -1.07 7.01 7.59
CA ILE A 166 -0.34 5.76 7.92
C ILE A 166 -0.41 5.46 9.42
N ARG A 167 -0.33 6.49 10.27
CA ARG A 167 -0.45 6.32 11.73
C ARG A 167 -1.84 5.77 12.10
N GLU A 168 -2.90 6.29 11.51
CA GLU A 168 -4.27 5.82 11.76
C GLU A 168 -4.50 4.40 11.20
N GLU A 169 -4.00 4.09 10.01
CA GLU A 169 -4.05 2.74 9.46
C GLU A 169 -3.28 1.73 10.34
N ALA A 170 -2.11 2.11 10.85
CA ALA A 170 -1.32 1.27 11.76
C ALA A 170 -2.05 1.00 13.09
N LYS A 171 -2.71 2.02 13.67
CA LYS A 171 -3.54 1.85 14.87
C LYS A 171 -4.69 0.90 14.63
N LEU A 172 -5.39 1.06 13.51
CA LEU A 172 -6.51 0.19 13.13
C LEU A 172 -6.03 -1.26 12.89
N ALA A 173 -4.87 -1.44 12.23
CA ALA A 173 -4.27 -2.77 12.07
C ALA A 173 -3.95 -3.43 13.42
N LEU A 174 -3.43 -2.66 14.40
CA LEU A 174 -3.18 -3.14 15.76
C LEU A 174 -4.48 -3.54 16.50
N GLU A 175 -5.60 -2.89 16.23
CA GLU A 175 -6.91 -3.26 16.80
C GLU A 175 -7.39 -4.59 16.23
N TYR A 176 -7.28 -4.80 14.92
CA TYR A 176 -7.66 -6.07 14.29
C TYR A 176 -6.74 -7.22 14.72
N GLY A 177 -5.44 -6.98 14.86
CA GLY A 177 -4.48 -7.99 15.27
C GLY A 177 -4.55 -8.40 16.75
N LYS A 178 -5.37 -7.73 17.60
CA LYS A 178 -5.62 -8.16 18.98
C LYS A 178 -6.58 -9.33 19.09
N ASN A 179 -7.34 -9.61 18.05
CA ASN A 179 -8.38 -10.64 18.05
C ASN A 179 -7.87 -11.99 17.51
N GLU A 180 -6.57 -12.13 17.30
CA GLU A 180 -5.86 -13.32 16.88
C GLU A 180 -4.89 -13.80 17.99
#